data_169e2c04d98f098481c866efb5223a78
#
_entry.id   169e2c04d98f098481c866efb5223a78
#
_cell.length_a   1.000
_cell.length_b   1.000
_cell.length_c   1.000
_cell.angle_alpha   90.00
_cell.angle_beta   90.00
_cell.angle_gamma   90.00
#
_symmetry.space_group_name_H-M   'P 1'
#
loop_
_entity.id
_entity.type
_entity.pdbx_description
1 polymer ?
#
loop_
_entity_poly.entity_id
_entity_poly.type
_entity_poly.pdbx_seq_one_letter_code
_entity_poly.pdbx_strand_id
1 'polypeptide(L)'
;TRGERWSWSDLHTIATSDAETLLRLAKAHHVDAVRLLETPDSRTTQSVLSTFQAHMHVVATLADAWRASANGGFSISDWLKQPTPFRPVILQHDGRYPELSSAWIGGMLALLASAVGSPSLAESRERRIWIFADEFPQLPRLDHFSTFLDLGRSKGVITVIGAQDIAQLRATYGHERADAWVGMIGTKIITRINAGRGAEEASALIGDQEIERVERSETVVGGKSSVTTMRRREIRRVVTASEIATRLGPRRDGIAVLLLGLGEDVLELSVPYVPLPQRRPGHVPAQWSVASPATTADMSKPTKLHVVTPLSKHAAKRIREIGE
;
A
#
# COMPACT_ATOMS: atom_id res chain seq x y z
N THR A 1 -6.72 -25.14 -10.52
CA THR A 1 -5.77 -24.37 -11.34
C THR A 1 -4.39 -24.20 -10.69
N ARG A 2 -3.93 -25.16 -9.85
CA ARG A 2 -2.56 -25.13 -9.31
C ARG A 2 -1.59 -25.37 -10.46
N GLY A 3 -0.87 -24.30 -10.87
CA GLY A 3 0.16 -24.36 -11.90
C GLY A 3 -0.24 -23.82 -13.28
N GLU A 4 -1.50 -23.54 -13.53
CA GLU A 4 -1.96 -22.92 -14.77
C GLU A 4 -2.00 -21.40 -14.65
N ARG A 5 -1.77 -20.72 -15.77
CA ARG A 5 -1.95 -19.26 -15.84
C ARG A 5 -3.44 -18.96 -15.74
N TRP A 6 -3.81 -18.07 -14.85
CA TRP A 6 -5.17 -17.58 -14.70
C TRP A 6 -5.23 -16.06 -14.97
N SER A 7 -6.38 -15.60 -15.40
CA SER A 7 -6.66 -14.20 -15.65
C SER A 7 -7.77 -13.69 -14.73
N TRP A 8 -7.94 -12.38 -14.67
CA TRP A 8 -9.08 -11.77 -13.99
C TRP A 8 -10.41 -12.24 -14.55
N SER A 9 -10.47 -12.50 -15.87
CA SER A 9 -11.66 -13.05 -16.52
C SER A 9 -11.99 -14.46 -16.04
N ASP A 10 -10.97 -15.31 -15.84
CA ASP A 10 -11.17 -16.67 -15.30
C ASP A 10 -11.69 -16.59 -13.87
N LEU A 11 -11.09 -15.73 -13.04
CA LEU A 11 -11.54 -15.53 -11.66
C LEU A 11 -12.99 -15.03 -11.62
N HIS A 12 -13.32 -14.02 -12.44
CA HIS A 12 -14.69 -13.48 -12.52
C HIS A 12 -15.68 -14.54 -12.96
N THR A 13 -15.37 -15.30 -14.02
CA THR A 13 -16.24 -16.35 -14.55
C THR A 13 -16.54 -17.41 -13.50
N ILE A 14 -15.52 -17.87 -12.78
CA ILE A 14 -15.68 -18.86 -11.71
C ILE A 14 -16.50 -18.27 -10.57
N ALA A 15 -16.17 -17.06 -10.09
CA ALA A 15 -16.81 -16.46 -8.94
C ALA A 15 -18.30 -16.09 -9.20
N THR A 16 -18.68 -15.84 -10.44
CA THR A 16 -20.07 -15.52 -10.85
C THR A 16 -20.84 -16.73 -11.39
N SER A 17 -20.28 -17.92 -11.30
CA SER A 17 -20.95 -19.17 -11.68
C SER A 17 -22.16 -19.42 -10.77
N ASP A 18 -23.09 -20.24 -11.25
CA ASP A 18 -24.25 -20.69 -10.47
C ASP A 18 -23.82 -21.50 -9.23
N ALA A 19 -24.75 -21.61 -8.26
CA ALA A 19 -24.49 -22.30 -7.00
C ALA A 19 -24.13 -23.79 -7.18
N GLU A 20 -24.67 -24.45 -8.18
CA GLU A 20 -24.37 -25.86 -8.46
C GLU A 20 -22.94 -26.04 -8.96
N THR A 21 -22.52 -25.18 -9.87
CA THR A 21 -21.12 -25.15 -10.36
C THR A 21 -20.13 -24.84 -9.23
N LEU A 22 -20.46 -23.84 -8.38
CA LEU A 22 -19.63 -23.51 -7.22
C LEU A 22 -19.57 -24.67 -6.21
N LEU A 23 -20.68 -25.37 -5.96
CA LEU A 23 -20.72 -26.55 -5.10
C LEU A 23 -19.83 -27.67 -5.65
N ARG A 24 -19.87 -27.91 -6.95
CA ARG A 24 -19.03 -28.92 -7.61
C ARG A 24 -17.55 -28.59 -7.45
N LEU A 25 -17.16 -27.32 -7.64
CA LEU A 25 -15.80 -26.85 -7.46
C LEU A 25 -15.37 -26.93 -5.98
N ALA A 26 -16.25 -26.57 -5.06
CA ALA A 26 -16.00 -26.68 -3.62
C ALA A 26 -15.74 -28.14 -3.21
N LYS A 27 -16.55 -29.07 -3.66
CA LYS A 27 -16.35 -30.51 -3.40
C LYS A 27 -15.00 -31.02 -3.91
N ALA A 28 -14.52 -30.49 -5.03
CA ALA A 28 -13.26 -30.91 -5.64
C ALA A 28 -12.03 -30.27 -4.98
N HIS A 29 -12.16 -29.04 -4.43
CA HIS A 29 -10.99 -28.22 -4.08
C HIS A 29 -11.05 -27.57 -2.69
N HIS A 30 -12.24 -27.45 -2.06
CA HIS A 30 -12.41 -26.70 -0.83
C HIS A 30 -13.57 -27.21 0.02
N VAL A 31 -13.34 -28.31 0.71
CA VAL A 31 -14.38 -29.07 1.45
C VAL A 31 -15.11 -28.19 2.47
N ASP A 32 -14.45 -27.24 3.11
CA ASP A 32 -15.07 -26.37 4.10
C ASP A 32 -16.17 -25.47 3.51
N ALA A 33 -16.03 -25.09 2.24
CA ALA A 33 -17.04 -24.29 1.54
C ALA A 33 -18.28 -25.09 1.14
N VAL A 34 -18.21 -26.42 1.14
CA VAL A 34 -19.32 -27.29 0.77
C VAL A 34 -20.54 -27.04 1.65
N ARG A 35 -20.34 -26.89 2.96
CA ARG A 35 -21.45 -26.68 3.91
C ARG A 35 -22.28 -25.44 3.62
N LEU A 36 -21.66 -24.38 3.04
CA LEU A 36 -22.34 -23.15 2.67
C LEU A 36 -23.14 -23.29 1.39
N LEU A 37 -22.84 -24.29 0.57
CA LEU A 37 -23.38 -24.48 -0.76
C LEU A 37 -24.25 -25.75 -0.89
N GLU A 38 -24.32 -26.60 0.15
CA GLU A 38 -25.04 -27.89 0.11
C GLU A 38 -26.54 -27.76 -0.21
N THR A 39 -27.13 -26.64 0.19
CA THR A 39 -28.54 -26.33 -0.12
C THR A 39 -28.62 -25.08 -0.99
N PRO A 40 -28.40 -25.18 -2.30
CA PRO A 40 -28.30 -24.02 -3.20
C PRO A 40 -29.52 -23.09 -3.15
N ASP A 41 -30.70 -23.64 -2.97
CA ASP A 41 -31.96 -22.90 -2.95
C ASP A 41 -32.33 -22.33 -1.57
N SER A 42 -31.51 -22.57 -0.55
CA SER A 42 -31.78 -22.00 0.77
C SER A 42 -31.58 -20.48 0.78
N ARG A 43 -32.40 -19.77 1.58
CA ARG A 43 -32.27 -18.32 1.74
C ARG A 43 -30.90 -17.91 2.22
N THR A 44 -30.28 -18.72 3.09
CA THR A 44 -28.94 -18.47 3.62
C THR A 44 -27.89 -18.54 2.53
N THR A 45 -27.89 -19.61 1.72
CA THR A 45 -26.97 -19.78 0.60
C THR A 45 -27.13 -18.65 -0.42
N GLN A 46 -28.37 -18.32 -0.79
CA GLN A 46 -28.64 -17.23 -1.72
C GLN A 46 -28.19 -15.87 -1.19
N SER A 47 -28.38 -15.59 0.11
CA SER A 47 -27.90 -14.36 0.75
C SER A 47 -26.37 -14.27 0.75
N VAL A 48 -25.69 -15.36 1.08
CA VAL A 48 -24.23 -15.43 1.06
C VAL A 48 -23.70 -15.22 -0.37
N LEU A 49 -24.26 -15.90 -1.36
CA LEU A 49 -23.87 -15.76 -2.75
C LEU A 49 -24.14 -14.34 -3.28
N SER A 50 -25.29 -13.74 -2.95
CA SER A 50 -25.60 -12.37 -3.35
C SER A 50 -24.60 -11.37 -2.76
N THR A 51 -24.25 -11.52 -1.48
CA THR A 51 -23.23 -10.68 -0.84
C THR A 51 -21.86 -10.88 -1.48
N PHE A 52 -21.49 -12.13 -1.72
CA PHE A 52 -20.22 -12.45 -2.41
C PHE A 52 -20.17 -11.84 -3.81
N GLN A 53 -21.23 -11.99 -4.61
CA GLN A 53 -21.29 -11.43 -5.95
C GLN A 53 -21.26 -9.90 -5.95
N ALA A 54 -21.86 -9.25 -4.95
CA ALA A 54 -21.79 -7.80 -4.81
C ALA A 54 -20.33 -7.31 -4.64
N HIS A 55 -19.51 -8.07 -3.93
CA HIS A 55 -18.07 -7.74 -3.80
C HIS A 55 -17.25 -8.06 -5.06
N MET A 56 -17.78 -8.87 -5.98
CA MET A 56 -17.07 -9.25 -7.20
C MET A 56 -17.15 -8.21 -8.32
N HIS A 57 -17.87 -7.09 -8.13
CA HIS A 57 -17.97 -6.03 -9.16
C HIS A 57 -16.59 -5.42 -9.51
N VAL A 58 -15.68 -5.31 -8.54
CA VAL A 58 -14.32 -4.84 -8.76
C VAL A 58 -13.54 -5.83 -9.64
N VAL A 59 -13.72 -7.13 -9.40
CA VAL A 59 -13.11 -8.19 -10.23
C VAL A 59 -13.66 -8.16 -11.65
N ALA A 60 -14.96 -7.90 -11.83
CA ALA A 60 -15.56 -7.69 -13.14
C ALA A 60 -14.88 -6.55 -13.91
N THR A 61 -14.69 -5.41 -13.25
CA THR A 61 -14.00 -4.25 -13.83
C THR A 61 -12.55 -4.59 -14.20
N LEU A 62 -11.83 -5.33 -13.35
CA LEU A 62 -10.47 -5.80 -13.65
C LEU A 62 -10.46 -6.78 -14.82
N ALA A 63 -11.44 -7.67 -14.90
CA ALA A 63 -11.59 -8.62 -16.00
C ALA A 63 -11.84 -7.91 -17.34
N ASP A 64 -12.65 -6.88 -17.34
CA ASP A 64 -12.92 -6.07 -18.54
C ASP A 64 -11.70 -5.22 -18.95
N ALA A 65 -11.00 -4.65 -17.97
CA ALA A 65 -9.81 -3.84 -18.21
C ALA A 65 -8.62 -4.67 -18.74
N TRP A 66 -8.43 -5.87 -18.21
CA TRP A 66 -7.34 -6.78 -18.59
C TRP A 66 -7.88 -8.07 -19.19
N ARG A 67 -8.64 -7.96 -20.26
CA ARG A 67 -9.03 -9.12 -21.06
C ARG A 67 -7.78 -9.84 -21.52
N ALA A 68 -7.79 -11.18 -21.46
CA ALA A 68 -6.66 -11.99 -21.85
C ALA A 68 -6.16 -11.56 -23.24
N SER A 69 -4.98 -10.93 -23.27
CA SER A 69 -4.37 -10.57 -24.54
C SER A 69 -3.75 -11.82 -25.14
N ALA A 70 -3.84 -11.98 -26.46
CA ALA A 70 -3.22 -13.08 -27.19
C ALA A 70 -1.70 -13.19 -26.93
N ASN A 71 -1.07 -12.11 -26.46
CA ASN A 71 0.37 -12.03 -26.19
C ASN A 71 0.77 -12.33 -24.74
N GLY A 72 -0.17 -12.82 -23.92
CA GLY A 72 0.06 -13.05 -22.49
C GLY A 72 0.07 -11.76 -21.68
N GLY A 73 -0.54 -11.78 -20.49
CA GLY A 73 -0.52 -10.67 -19.55
C GLY A 73 0.77 -10.63 -18.71
N PHE A 74 0.93 -9.56 -17.92
CA PHE A 74 1.98 -9.48 -16.90
C PHE A 74 1.71 -10.49 -15.78
N SER A 75 2.74 -11.26 -15.42
CA SER A 75 2.71 -12.21 -14.30
C SER A 75 3.80 -11.88 -13.30
N ILE A 76 3.42 -11.64 -12.05
CA ILE A 76 4.37 -11.41 -10.95
C ILE A 76 5.27 -12.62 -10.72
N SER A 77 4.73 -13.83 -10.82
CA SER A 77 5.50 -15.07 -10.67
C SER A 77 6.57 -15.22 -11.75
N ASP A 78 6.22 -14.88 -12.99
CA ASP A 78 7.18 -14.94 -14.09
C ASP A 78 8.21 -13.82 -13.99
N TRP A 79 7.78 -12.63 -13.56
CA TRP A 79 8.68 -11.50 -13.32
C TRP A 79 9.72 -11.82 -12.25
N LEU A 80 9.33 -12.47 -11.14
CA LEU A 80 10.24 -12.89 -10.08
C LEU A 80 11.27 -13.93 -10.51
N LYS A 81 10.91 -14.79 -11.45
CA LYS A 81 11.79 -15.87 -11.97
C LYS A 81 12.77 -15.39 -13.03
N GLN A 82 12.55 -14.22 -13.60
CA GLN A 82 13.40 -13.73 -14.68
C GLN A 82 14.70 -13.12 -14.15
N PRO A 83 15.86 -13.63 -14.55
CA PRO A 83 17.16 -13.09 -14.10
C PRO A 83 17.55 -11.78 -14.78
N THR A 84 16.66 -11.15 -15.56
CA THR A 84 16.99 -9.95 -16.33
C THR A 84 17.16 -8.74 -15.44
N PRO A 85 18.23 -7.96 -15.65
CA PRO A 85 18.49 -6.76 -14.88
C PRO A 85 17.39 -5.73 -15.14
N PHE A 86 16.94 -5.12 -14.07
CA PHE A 86 16.13 -3.91 -14.03
C PHE A 86 14.85 -3.89 -14.88
N ARG A 87 13.81 -4.53 -14.39
CA ARG A 87 12.43 -4.40 -14.93
C ARG A 87 11.53 -3.76 -13.87
N PRO A 88 11.43 -2.42 -13.83
CA PRO A 88 10.55 -1.76 -12.88
C PRO A 88 9.08 -2.03 -13.23
N VAL A 89 8.29 -2.33 -12.21
CA VAL A 89 6.84 -2.41 -12.28
C VAL A 89 6.28 -1.24 -11.51
N ILE A 90 5.47 -0.42 -12.15
CA ILE A 90 4.84 0.75 -11.53
C ILE A 90 3.36 0.44 -11.34
N LEU A 91 2.93 0.41 -10.07
CA LEU A 91 1.53 0.29 -9.69
C LEU A 91 1.03 1.67 -9.32
N GLN A 92 0.22 2.27 -10.20
CA GLN A 92 -0.27 3.63 -10.00
C GLN A 92 -1.63 3.60 -9.31
N HIS A 93 -1.76 4.41 -8.24
CA HIS A 93 -3.04 4.70 -7.62
C HIS A 93 -3.73 5.84 -8.38
N ASP A 94 -4.98 5.64 -8.78
CA ASP A 94 -5.81 6.69 -9.39
C ASP A 94 -6.90 7.09 -8.39
N GLY A 95 -6.80 8.30 -7.86
CA GLY A 95 -7.75 8.83 -6.88
C GLY A 95 -9.18 9.01 -7.41
N ARG A 96 -9.40 8.95 -8.74
CA ARG A 96 -10.74 8.94 -9.35
C ARG A 96 -11.43 7.59 -9.19
N TYR A 97 -10.66 6.52 -9.07
CA TYR A 97 -11.15 5.14 -8.94
C TYR A 97 -10.45 4.45 -7.76
N PRO A 98 -10.68 4.92 -6.52
CA PRO A 98 -9.93 4.46 -5.35
C PRO A 98 -10.13 2.96 -5.06
N GLU A 99 -11.34 2.45 -5.21
CA GLU A 99 -11.65 1.04 -4.96
C GLU A 99 -10.95 0.12 -5.97
N LEU A 100 -10.97 0.49 -7.25
CA LEU A 100 -10.31 -0.27 -8.31
C LEU A 100 -8.78 -0.26 -8.12
N SER A 101 -8.21 0.92 -7.85
CA SER A 101 -6.78 1.08 -7.59
C SER A 101 -6.35 0.26 -6.36
N SER A 102 -7.15 0.30 -5.30
CA SER A 102 -6.93 -0.45 -4.07
C SER A 102 -6.94 -1.96 -4.30
N ALA A 103 -7.94 -2.46 -5.02
CA ALA A 103 -8.04 -3.88 -5.34
C ALA A 103 -6.89 -4.36 -6.22
N TRP A 104 -6.50 -3.56 -7.22
CA TRP A 104 -5.40 -3.86 -8.11
C TRP A 104 -4.06 -3.90 -7.37
N ILE A 105 -3.71 -2.82 -6.67
CA ILE A 105 -2.45 -2.71 -5.91
C ILE A 105 -2.41 -3.78 -4.82
N GLY A 106 -3.50 -3.93 -4.06
CA GLY A 106 -3.61 -4.93 -3.00
C GLY A 106 -3.44 -6.34 -3.51
N GLY A 107 -4.11 -6.70 -4.62
CA GLY A 107 -3.98 -8.01 -5.26
C GLY A 107 -2.57 -8.31 -5.74
N MET A 108 -1.91 -7.34 -6.39
CA MET A 108 -0.53 -7.49 -6.86
C MET A 108 0.46 -7.64 -5.70
N LEU A 109 0.32 -6.85 -4.64
CA LEU A 109 1.18 -6.95 -3.46
C LEU A 109 0.92 -8.24 -2.66
N ALA A 110 -0.33 -8.70 -2.58
CA ALA A 110 -0.65 -9.99 -1.95
C ALA A 110 -0.02 -11.17 -2.70
N LEU A 111 -0.05 -11.17 -4.04
CA LEU A 111 0.63 -12.17 -4.86
C LEU A 111 2.14 -12.13 -4.66
N LEU A 112 2.73 -10.94 -4.63
CA LEU A 112 4.15 -10.77 -4.37
C LEU A 112 4.52 -11.26 -2.95
N ALA A 113 3.75 -10.89 -1.93
CA ALA A 113 3.95 -11.33 -0.55
C ALA A 113 3.84 -12.85 -0.42
N SER A 114 2.86 -13.47 -1.09
CA SER A 114 2.71 -14.91 -1.14
C SER A 114 3.93 -15.59 -1.78
N ALA A 115 4.46 -15.03 -2.86
CA ALA A 115 5.65 -15.55 -3.51
C ALA A 115 6.91 -15.39 -2.63
N VAL A 116 7.07 -14.26 -1.94
CA VAL A 116 8.17 -14.01 -1.01
C VAL A 116 8.07 -14.92 0.22
N GLY A 117 6.87 -15.12 0.75
CA GLY A 117 6.62 -16.04 1.87
C GLY A 117 6.75 -17.53 1.51
N SER A 118 6.77 -17.86 0.22
CA SER A 118 6.84 -19.25 -0.23
C SER A 118 8.22 -19.88 0.05
N PRO A 119 8.27 -21.13 0.54
CA PRO A 119 9.51 -21.90 0.63
C PRO A 119 10.17 -22.09 -0.74
N SER A 120 9.41 -22.04 -1.84
CA SER A 120 9.94 -22.18 -3.21
C SER A 120 10.85 -21.02 -3.63
N LEU A 121 10.71 -19.84 -3.03
CA LEU A 121 11.64 -18.75 -3.21
C LEU A 121 12.80 -18.92 -2.23
N ALA A 122 13.92 -19.45 -2.69
CA ALA A 122 15.11 -19.65 -1.87
C ALA A 122 15.65 -18.33 -1.30
N GLU A 123 16.28 -18.37 -0.15
CA GLU A 123 17.06 -17.26 0.38
C GLU A 123 18.17 -16.83 -0.58
N SER A 124 18.49 -15.55 -0.61
CA SER A 124 19.50 -15.02 -1.51
C SER A 124 20.10 -13.73 -0.98
N ARG A 125 21.43 -13.67 -0.95
CA ARG A 125 22.19 -12.46 -0.66
C ARG A 125 22.47 -11.60 -1.91
N GLU A 126 22.21 -12.15 -3.09
CA GLU A 126 22.47 -11.48 -4.37
C GLU A 126 21.21 -10.85 -4.96
N ARG A 127 20.03 -11.46 -4.69
CA ARG A 127 18.75 -10.93 -5.17
C ARG A 127 18.51 -9.54 -4.59
N ARG A 128 17.98 -8.64 -5.43
CA ARG A 128 17.63 -7.27 -5.07
C ARG A 128 16.26 -6.94 -5.66
N ILE A 129 15.21 -7.16 -4.90
CA ILE A 129 13.85 -6.75 -5.22
C ILE A 129 13.54 -5.53 -4.38
N TRP A 130 13.46 -4.37 -5.03
CA TRP A 130 13.12 -3.12 -4.36
C TRP A 130 11.62 -2.89 -4.42
N ILE A 131 11.03 -2.60 -3.28
CA ILE A 131 9.64 -2.16 -3.15
C ILE A 131 9.67 -0.72 -2.64
N PHE A 132 9.26 0.22 -3.49
CA PHE A 132 9.09 1.62 -3.12
C PHE A 132 7.60 1.88 -2.93
N ALA A 133 7.17 2.05 -1.70
CA ALA A 133 5.80 2.39 -1.33
C ALA A 133 5.75 3.86 -0.95
N ASP A 134 5.64 4.72 -1.96
CA ASP A 134 5.50 6.16 -1.77
C ASP A 134 4.10 6.48 -1.24
N GLU A 135 4.02 7.38 -0.27
CA GLU A 135 2.77 7.70 0.45
C GLU A 135 1.99 6.45 0.93
N PHE A 136 2.73 5.50 1.49
CA PHE A 136 2.21 4.19 1.92
C PHE A 136 0.89 4.28 2.75
N PRO A 137 0.68 5.26 3.64
CA PRO A 137 -0.57 5.39 4.38
C PRO A 137 -1.80 5.66 3.52
N GLN A 138 -1.65 6.12 2.28
CA GLN A 138 -2.77 6.35 1.35
C GLN A 138 -3.20 5.07 0.63
N LEU A 139 -2.38 4.02 0.69
CA LEU A 139 -2.77 2.72 0.16
C LEU A 139 -3.83 2.09 1.07
N PRO A 140 -4.67 1.20 0.52
CA PRO A 140 -5.58 0.43 1.34
C PRO A 140 -4.78 -0.41 2.34
N ARG A 141 -5.44 -0.83 3.41
CA ARG A 141 -4.83 -1.74 4.36
C ARG A 141 -4.33 -3.01 3.67
N LEU A 142 -3.04 -3.25 3.76
CA LEU A 142 -2.35 -4.38 3.14
C LEU A 142 -1.91 -5.36 4.24
N ASP A 143 -2.76 -6.30 4.60
CA ASP A 143 -2.50 -7.21 5.73
C ASP A 143 -1.24 -8.08 5.53
N HIS A 144 -0.90 -8.39 4.28
CA HIS A 144 0.27 -9.19 3.92
C HIS A 144 1.58 -8.38 3.80
N PHE A 145 1.53 -7.07 4.01
CA PHE A 145 2.72 -6.23 3.85
C PHE A 145 3.83 -6.56 4.85
N SER A 146 3.46 -7.01 6.04
CA SER A 146 4.43 -7.48 7.05
C SER A 146 5.39 -8.53 6.51
N THR A 147 4.97 -9.38 5.57
CA THR A 147 5.83 -10.41 4.96
C THR A 147 7.09 -9.82 4.34
N PHE A 148 7.00 -8.61 3.77
CA PHE A 148 8.17 -7.96 3.17
C PHE A 148 9.17 -7.45 4.22
N LEU A 149 8.69 -7.07 5.39
CA LEU A 149 9.52 -6.59 6.49
C LEU A 149 10.10 -7.77 7.29
N ASP A 150 9.28 -8.79 7.56
CA ASP A 150 9.64 -9.94 8.40
C ASP A 150 10.58 -10.90 7.66
N LEU A 151 10.23 -11.27 6.43
CA LEU A 151 10.94 -12.29 5.65
C LEU A 151 11.76 -11.72 4.49
N GLY A 152 11.47 -10.48 4.10
CA GLY A 152 12.04 -9.88 2.90
C GLY A 152 13.57 -9.89 2.89
N ARG A 153 14.20 -9.59 4.02
CA ARG A 153 15.66 -9.51 4.14
C ARG A 153 16.36 -10.78 3.70
N SER A 154 15.93 -11.95 4.19
CA SER A 154 16.54 -13.24 3.82
C SER A 154 16.28 -13.61 2.35
N LYS A 155 15.18 -13.12 1.80
CA LYS A 155 14.75 -13.34 0.40
C LYS A 155 15.31 -12.30 -0.58
N GLY A 156 16.09 -11.33 -0.11
CA GLY A 156 16.66 -10.26 -0.93
C GLY A 156 15.65 -9.19 -1.35
N VAL A 157 14.59 -9.01 -0.56
CA VAL A 157 13.62 -7.91 -0.73
C VAL A 157 14.03 -6.73 0.14
N ILE A 158 14.04 -5.55 -0.44
CA ILE A 158 14.36 -4.28 0.21
C ILE A 158 13.14 -3.39 0.11
N THR A 159 12.60 -2.99 1.25
CA THR A 159 11.38 -2.20 1.30
C THR A 159 11.69 -0.78 1.73
N VAL A 160 11.19 0.19 0.96
CA VAL A 160 11.25 1.62 1.25
C VAL A 160 9.83 2.12 1.41
N ILE A 161 9.53 2.70 2.57
CA ILE A 161 8.20 3.23 2.90
C ILE A 161 8.31 4.74 3.04
N GLY A 162 7.52 5.47 2.27
CA GLY A 162 7.30 6.90 2.43
C GLY A 162 6.04 7.15 3.26
N ALA A 163 6.13 8.04 4.25
CA ALA A 163 5.00 8.49 5.05
C ALA A 163 5.21 9.93 5.49
N GLN A 164 4.15 10.71 5.49
CA GLN A 164 4.20 12.09 5.96
C GLN A 164 4.13 12.17 7.50
N ASP A 165 3.42 11.22 8.12
CA ASP A 165 3.27 11.12 9.57
C ASP A 165 3.06 9.64 9.97
N ILE A 166 3.71 9.23 11.06
CA ILE A 166 3.55 7.90 11.66
C ILE A 166 2.11 7.71 12.18
N ALA A 167 1.43 8.79 12.58
CA ALA A 167 0.04 8.73 13.02
C ALA A 167 -0.89 8.17 11.93
N GLN A 168 -0.61 8.42 10.66
CA GLN A 168 -1.38 7.86 9.54
C GLN A 168 -1.21 6.33 9.44
N LEU A 169 -0.01 5.82 9.68
CA LEU A 169 0.24 4.38 9.75
C LEU A 169 -0.52 3.74 10.90
N ARG A 170 -0.49 4.38 12.07
CA ARG A 170 -1.23 3.92 13.26
C ARG A 170 -2.74 3.92 13.03
N ALA A 171 -3.28 4.91 12.33
CA ALA A 171 -4.70 4.97 11.98
C ALA A 171 -5.13 3.79 11.09
N THR A 172 -4.28 3.39 10.14
CA THR A 172 -4.59 2.30 9.20
C THR A 172 -4.32 0.92 9.78
N TYR A 173 -3.21 0.73 10.49
CA TYR A 173 -2.71 -0.59 10.91
C TYR A 173 -2.80 -0.87 12.40
N GLY A 174 -3.17 0.13 13.23
CA GLY A 174 -3.13 0.10 14.69
C GLY A 174 -1.75 0.45 15.25
N HIS A 175 -1.71 0.90 16.51
CA HIS A 175 -0.49 1.37 17.16
C HIS A 175 0.61 0.31 17.22
N GLU A 176 0.28 -0.87 17.71
CA GLU A 176 1.25 -1.95 17.93
C GLU A 176 1.97 -2.36 16.63
N ARG A 177 1.21 -2.54 15.55
CA ARG A 177 1.78 -2.95 14.25
C ARG A 177 2.61 -1.85 13.62
N ALA A 178 2.14 -0.62 13.65
CA ALA A 178 2.88 0.52 13.11
C ALA A 178 4.20 0.74 13.86
N ASP A 179 4.18 0.66 15.19
CA ASP A 179 5.36 0.83 16.03
C ASP A 179 6.36 -0.33 15.84
N ALA A 180 5.87 -1.57 15.69
CA ALA A 180 6.71 -2.71 15.34
C ALA A 180 7.41 -2.51 13.99
N TRP A 181 6.70 -2.05 12.97
CA TRP A 181 7.28 -1.76 11.66
C TRP A 181 8.34 -0.67 11.74
N VAL A 182 8.07 0.44 12.43
CA VAL A 182 9.06 1.52 12.65
C VAL A 182 10.31 0.98 13.35
N GLY A 183 10.14 0.06 14.32
CA GLY A 183 11.25 -0.60 15.01
C GLY A 183 12.07 -1.52 14.10
N MET A 184 11.41 -2.24 13.17
CA MET A 184 12.08 -3.17 12.24
C MET A 184 12.84 -2.46 11.11
N ILE A 185 12.45 -1.23 10.77
CA ILE A 185 13.12 -0.42 9.75
C ILE A 185 14.44 0.09 10.30
N GLY A 186 15.55 -0.50 9.83
CA GLY A 186 16.90 -0.17 10.30
C GLY A 186 17.36 1.23 9.88
N THR A 187 17.09 1.63 8.64
CA THR A 187 17.50 2.95 8.11
C THR A 187 16.32 3.88 8.03
N LYS A 188 16.44 5.08 8.61
CA LYS A 188 15.39 6.10 8.60
C LYS A 188 15.91 7.40 8.04
N ILE A 189 15.15 7.99 7.12
CA ILE A 189 15.42 9.31 6.54
C ILE A 189 14.33 10.24 7.02
N ILE A 190 14.67 11.26 7.80
CA ILE A 190 13.74 12.25 8.32
C ILE A 190 13.99 13.56 7.60
N THR A 191 12.97 14.07 6.94
CA THR A 191 12.96 15.40 6.36
C THR A 191 12.13 16.35 7.24
N ARG A 192 11.78 17.54 6.75
CA ARG A 192 11.00 18.49 7.53
C ARG A 192 9.62 17.94 7.87
N ILE A 193 9.32 17.95 9.16
CA ILE A 193 7.99 17.67 9.70
C ILE A 193 7.50 18.96 10.36
N ASN A 194 6.29 19.37 10.05
CA ASN A 194 5.72 20.58 10.66
C ASN A 194 5.66 20.46 12.18
N ALA A 195 5.77 21.61 12.87
CA ALA A 195 5.70 21.64 14.33
C ALA A 195 4.41 20.99 14.85
N GLY A 196 4.57 20.10 15.84
CA GLY A 196 3.48 19.34 16.42
C GLY A 196 3.93 17.96 16.87
N ARG A 197 2.97 17.10 17.15
CA ARG A 197 3.20 15.74 17.68
C ARG A 197 4.12 14.89 16.79
N GLY A 198 3.98 14.97 15.49
CA GLY A 198 4.85 14.21 14.54
C GLY A 198 6.31 14.60 14.69
N ALA A 199 6.63 15.91 14.84
CA ALA A 199 8.01 16.37 15.06
C ALA A 199 8.55 15.94 16.43
N GLU A 200 7.70 15.93 17.47
CA GLU A 200 8.06 15.43 18.81
C GLU A 200 8.36 13.94 18.80
N GLU A 201 7.53 13.15 18.13
CA GLU A 201 7.74 11.71 17.96
C GLU A 201 9.03 11.40 17.16
N ALA A 202 9.28 12.15 16.10
CA ALA A 202 10.53 12.03 15.33
C ALA A 202 11.76 12.39 16.18
N SER A 203 11.69 13.46 16.97
CA SER A 203 12.74 13.84 17.92
C SER A 203 12.98 12.75 18.98
N ALA A 204 11.90 12.13 19.49
CA ALA A 204 12.00 11.03 20.44
C ALA A 204 12.63 9.77 19.82
N LEU A 205 12.32 9.48 18.54
CA LEU A 205 12.86 8.36 17.79
C LEU A 205 14.37 8.51 17.53
N ILE A 206 14.85 9.74 17.31
CA ILE A 206 16.27 10.07 17.18
C ILE A 206 16.99 9.79 18.49
N GLY A 207 16.38 10.14 19.63
CA GLY A 207 16.92 9.85 20.95
C GLY A 207 17.53 11.04 21.65
N ASP A 208 18.17 10.73 22.77
CA ASP A 208 18.78 11.66 23.68
C ASP A 208 20.29 11.49 23.73
N GLN A 209 20.99 12.57 24.10
CA GLN A 209 22.42 12.59 24.38
C GLN A 209 22.69 13.21 25.75
N GLU A 210 23.74 12.77 26.41
CA GLU A 210 24.27 13.41 27.62
C GLU A 210 25.25 14.48 27.20
N ILE A 211 25.02 15.73 27.65
CA ILE A 211 25.94 16.85 27.44
C ILE A 211 26.48 17.34 28.77
N GLU A 212 27.75 17.68 28.80
CA GLU A 212 28.37 18.36 29.94
C GLU A 212 28.36 19.87 29.69
N ARG A 213 27.62 20.59 30.51
CA ARG A 213 27.58 22.07 30.47
C ARG A 213 28.46 22.65 31.57
N VAL A 214 29.32 23.53 31.18
CA VAL A 214 30.15 24.32 32.13
C VAL A 214 29.47 25.66 32.38
N GLU A 215 28.94 25.83 33.56
CA GLU A 215 28.35 27.10 33.98
C GLU A 215 29.38 27.88 34.83
N ARG A 216 29.67 29.11 34.41
CA ARG A 216 30.48 30.06 35.17
C ARG A 216 29.59 31.10 35.81
N SER A 217 29.64 31.17 37.12
CA SER A 217 28.97 32.23 37.88
C SER A 217 30.02 33.14 38.49
N GLU A 218 29.91 34.43 38.22
CA GLU A 218 30.77 35.45 38.83
C GLU A 218 29.95 36.21 39.89
N THR A 219 30.46 36.19 41.11
CA THR A 219 29.83 36.93 42.22
C THR A 219 30.81 37.98 42.68
N VAL A 220 30.37 39.25 42.68
CA VAL A 220 31.16 40.38 43.15
C VAL A 220 30.61 40.85 44.49
N VAL A 221 31.39 40.69 45.55
CA VAL A 221 31.05 41.14 46.87
C VAL A 221 32.16 42.01 47.42
N GLY A 222 31.87 43.27 47.77
CA GLY A 222 32.83 44.19 48.38
C GLY A 222 34.07 44.46 47.50
N GLY A 223 33.92 44.51 46.18
CA GLY A 223 35.06 44.76 45.25
C GLY A 223 35.95 43.52 44.95
N LYS A 224 35.61 42.36 45.51
CA LYS A 224 36.28 41.09 45.21
C LYS A 224 35.40 40.26 44.31
N SER A 225 35.92 39.82 43.15
CA SER A 225 35.27 38.88 42.22
C SER A 225 35.64 37.44 42.61
N SER A 226 34.63 36.59 42.72
CA SER A 226 34.76 35.13 42.87
C SER A 226 34.09 34.45 41.69
N VAL A 227 34.87 33.62 40.97
CA VAL A 227 34.36 32.84 39.83
C VAL A 227 34.16 31.40 40.30
N THR A 228 32.92 30.97 40.28
CA THR A 228 32.58 29.54 40.51
C THR A 228 32.29 28.87 39.18
N THR A 229 33.00 27.78 38.93
CA THR A 229 32.77 26.93 37.72
C THR A 229 32.10 25.65 38.17
N MET A 230 30.89 25.41 37.66
CA MET A 230 30.14 24.21 37.94
C MET A 230 30.00 23.41 36.64
N ARG A 231 30.28 22.10 36.69
CA ARG A 231 30.01 21.18 35.59
C ARG A 231 28.69 20.48 35.88
N ARG A 232 27.75 20.61 34.98
CA ARG A 232 26.43 19.99 35.08
C ARG A 232 26.25 19.05 33.89
N ARG A 233 25.86 17.80 34.17
CA ARG A 233 25.44 16.87 33.13
C ARG A 233 23.95 17.03 32.91
N GLU A 234 23.54 17.12 31.67
CA GLU A 234 22.18 17.30 31.23
C GLU A 234 21.87 16.34 30.09
N ILE A 235 20.71 15.68 30.20
CA ILE A 235 20.20 14.87 29.09
C ILE A 235 19.41 15.79 28.17
N ARG A 236 19.76 15.79 26.90
CA ARG A 236 19.13 16.64 25.91
C ARG A 236 18.82 15.83 24.65
N ARG A 237 17.72 16.17 23.96
CA ARG A 237 17.45 15.63 22.61
C ARG A 237 18.63 15.87 21.67
N VAL A 238 19.03 14.84 20.92
CA VAL A 238 20.05 14.97 19.87
C VAL A 238 19.62 15.99 18.84
N VAL A 239 18.33 15.93 18.40
CA VAL A 239 17.70 16.92 17.54
C VAL A 239 16.31 17.21 18.10
N THR A 240 16.03 18.48 18.36
CA THR A 240 14.75 18.92 18.92
C THR A 240 13.65 18.95 17.85
N ALA A 241 12.39 18.85 18.26
CA ALA A 241 11.24 18.98 17.37
C ALA A 241 11.23 20.31 16.59
N SER A 242 11.68 21.40 17.24
CA SER A 242 11.81 22.72 16.59
C SER A 242 12.87 22.69 15.47
N GLU A 243 14.00 22.03 15.67
CA GLU A 243 15.03 21.89 14.63
C GLU A 243 14.55 21.06 13.46
N ILE A 244 13.82 19.97 13.70
CA ILE A 244 13.18 19.16 12.64
C ILE A 244 12.26 20.03 11.79
N ALA A 245 11.44 20.88 12.43
CA ALA A 245 10.48 21.73 11.73
C ALA A 245 11.11 22.89 10.96
N THR A 246 12.28 23.38 11.38
CA THR A 246 12.87 24.61 10.83
C THR A 246 14.13 24.40 10.01
N ARG A 247 14.98 23.43 10.37
CA ARG A 247 16.29 23.21 9.72
C ARG A 247 16.23 22.23 8.56
N LEU A 248 15.28 21.29 8.57
CA LEU A 248 15.18 20.24 7.56
C LEU A 248 14.27 20.65 6.39
N GLY A 249 14.31 19.84 5.32
CA GLY A 249 13.45 19.95 4.16
C GLY A 249 14.07 20.75 3.00
N PRO A 250 13.22 21.23 2.07
CA PRO A 250 13.68 21.92 0.88
C PRO A 250 14.49 23.19 1.18
N ARG A 251 15.64 23.31 0.52
CA ARG A 251 16.54 24.47 0.50
C ARG A 251 16.74 24.89 -0.96
N ARG A 252 17.48 26.00 -1.20
CA ARG A 252 17.71 26.51 -2.56
C ARG A 252 18.46 25.52 -3.45
N ASP A 253 19.36 24.74 -2.89
CA ASP A 253 20.32 23.87 -3.60
C ASP A 253 20.07 22.38 -3.37
N GLY A 254 19.05 22.03 -2.58
CA GLY A 254 18.76 20.63 -2.26
C GLY A 254 17.78 20.46 -1.13
N ILE A 255 17.81 19.29 -0.52
CA ILE A 255 16.94 18.91 0.60
C ILE A 255 17.81 18.52 1.79
N ALA A 256 17.60 19.18 2.92
CA ALA A 256 18.22 18.80 4.18
C ALA A 256 17.45 17.64 4.83
N VAL A 257 18.16 16.59 5.17
CA VAL A 257 17.59 15.39 5.79
C VAL A 257 18.48 14.89 6.94
N LEU A 258 17.88 14.18 7.87
CA LEU A 258 18.60 13.37 8.85
C LEU A 258 18.57 11.92 8.41
N LEU A 259 19.70 11.23 8.52
CA LEU A 259 19.86 9.82 8.22
C LEU A 259 20.29 9.10 9.48
N LEU A 260 19.51 8.07 9.86
CA LEU A 260 19.74 7.22 11.03
C LEU A 260 19.91 5.76 10.59
N GLY A 261 20.68 5.00 11.39
CA GLY A 261 20.83 3.56 11.21
C GLY A 261 21.97 3.12 10.31
N LEU A 262 22.92 4.00 9.99
CA LEU A 262 24.18 3.65 9.35
C LEU A 262 25.37 3.55 10.32
N GLY A 263 25.10 3.53 11.62
CA GLY A 263 26.05 3.52 12.70
C GLY A 263 25.40 4.07 13.96
N GLU A 264 26.20 4.56 14.89
CA GLU A 264 25.72 5.15 16.15
C GLU A 264 25.35 6.64 15.98
N ASP A 265 25.81 7.27 14.90
CA ASP A 265 25.63 8.70 14.66
C ASP A 265 24.35 9.02 13.89
N VAL A 266 23.83 10.21 14.14
CA VAL A 266 22.79 10.86 13.34
C VAL A 266 23.45 11.78 12.34
N LEU A 267 23.29 11.49 11.05
CA LEU A 267 23.92 12.26 9.99
C LEU A 267 22.94 13.30 9.43
N GLU A 268 23.32 14.59 9.47
CA GLU A 268 22.62 15.64 8.71
C GLU A 268 23.25 15.72 7.31
N LEU A 269 22.42 15.46 6.29
CA LEU A 269 22.85 15.46 4.90
C LEU A 269 22.10 16.53 4.11
N SER A 270 22.80 17.13 3.14
CA SER A 270 22.19 17.95 2.10
C SER A 270 22.17 17.17 0.80
N VAL A 271 21.00 16.75 0.37
CA VAL A 271 20.80 16.00 -0.87
C VAL A 271 20.52 16.99 -2.00
N PRO A 272 21.42 17.13 -2.99
CA PRO A 272 21.23 18.10 -4.07
C PRO A 272 20.06 17.73 -4.97
N TYR A 273 19.42 18.74 -5.57
CA TYR A 273 18.44 18.49 -6.61
C TYR A 273 19.12 17.93 -7.86
N VAL A 274 18.72 16.74 -8.26
CA VAL A 274 19.20 16.12 -9.49
C VAL A 274 18.16 16.35 -10.59
N PRO A 275 18.44 17.16 -11.62
CA PRO A 275 17.54 17.32 -12.74
C PRO A 275 17.48 15.99 -13.53
N LEU A 276 16.33 15.35 -13.48
CA LEU A 276 16.09 14.13 -14.26
C LEU A 276 15.46 14.50 -15.60
N PRO A 277 15.98 13.97 -16.71
CA PRO A 277 15.35 14.20 -18.01
C PRO A 277 13.98 13.53 -18.04
N GLN A 278 13.00 14.26 -18.54
CA GLN A 278 11.67 13.69 -18.74
C GLN A 278 11.73 12.64 -19.86
N ARG A 279 11.63 11.36 -19.50
CA ARG A 279 11.70 10.25 -20.45
C ARG A 279 10.32 9.77 -20.92
N ARG A 280 9.26 10.13 -20.21
CA ARG A 280 7.88 9.72 -20.48
C ARG A 280 6.93 10.86 -20.16
N PRO A 281 5.74 10.90 -20.79
CA PRO A 281 4.67 11.79 -20.36
C PRO A 281 4.34 11.59 -18.89
N GLY A 282 3.90 12.64 -18.20
CA GLY A 282 3.48 12.55 -16.79
C GLY A 282 2.27 11.65 -16.56
N HIS A 283 1.49 11.40 -17.62
CA HIS A 283 0.38 10.45 -17.62
C HIS A 283 0.45 9.58 -18.87
N VAL A 284 0.39 8.26 -18.68
CA VAL A 284 0.25 7.28 -19.75
C VAL A 284 -1.11 6.61 -19.57
N PRO A 285 -2.07 6.86 -20.47
CA PRO A 285 -3.36 6.18 -20.39
C PRO A 285 -3.20 4.67 -20.41
N ALA A 286 -4.02 3.97 -19.66
CA ALA A 286 -4.07 2.51 -19.75
C ALA A 286 -4.49 2.08 -21.14
N GLN A 287 -3.90 1.01 -21.67
CA GLN A 287 -4.20 0.54 -23.04
C GLN A 287 -5.69 0.29 -23.28
N TRP A 288 -6.41 -0.15 -22.28
CA TRP A 288 -7.85 -0.39 -22.33
C TRP A 288 -8.68 0.92 -22.33
N SER A 289 -8.12 2.03 -21.85
CA SER A 289 -8.81 3.34 -21.84
C SER A 289 -8.60 4.12 -23.14
N VAL A 290 -7.63 3.72 -23.94
CA VAL A 290 -7.43 4.25 -25.29
C VAL A 290 -8.35 3.44 -26.19
N ALA A 291 -9.50 4.01 -26.57
CA ALA A 291 -10.41 3.36 -27.52
C ALA A 291 -9.60 2.92 -28.74
N SER A 292 -9.55 1.62 -29.00
CA SER A 292 -9.06 1.13 -30.30
C SER A 292 -9.86 1.84 -31.38
N PRO A 293 -9.23 2.45 -32.38
CA PRO A 293 -9.94 2.96 -33.54
C PRO A 293 -10.37 1.79 -34.43
N ALA A 294 -11.04 0.83 -33.86
CA ALA A 294 -11.52 -0.32 -34.60
C ALA A 294 -12.98 -0.54 -34.28
N THR A 295 -13.73 -0.30 -35.29
CA THR A 295 -15.13 -0.64 -35.44
C THR A 295 -16.06 0.39 -34.78
N THR A 296 -16.29 1.49 -35.45
CA THR A 296 -17.61 2.04 -35.59
C THR A 296 -18.51 0.95 -36.16
N ALA A 297 -18.76 -0.10 -35.35
CA ALA A 297 -19.89 -0.96 -35.57
C ALA A 297 -21.11 -0.06 -35.48
N ASP A 298 -21.72 0.07 -36.63
CA ASP A 298 -22.95 0.74 -36.94
C ASP A 298 -23.86 0.97 -35.71
N MET A 299 -23.68 2.10 -35.02
CA MET A 299 -24.52 2.58 -33.93
C MET A 299 -25.90 3.03 -34.44
N SER A 300 -26.21 2.83 -35.72
CA SER A 300 -27.50 3.19 -36.34
C SER A 300 -28.61 2.14 -36.08
N LYS A 301 -28.30 0.99 -35.49
CA LYS A 301 -29.32 0.05 -35.07
C LYS A 301 -29.61 0.23 -33.58
N PRO A 302 -30.77 0.74 -33.20
CA PRO A 302 -31.13 0.81 -31.79
C PRO A 302 -31.15 -0.62 -31.23
N THR A 303 -30.23 -0.90 -30.29
CA THR A 303 -30.32 -2.10 -29.47
C THR A 303 -31.71 -2.10 -28.83
N LYS A 304 -32.55 -3.06 -29.19
CA LYS A 304 -33.86 -3.23 -28.56
C LYS A 304 -33.61 -3.39 -27.06
N LEU A 305 -33.84 -2.32 -26.32
CA LEU A 305 -33.98 -2.39 -24.89
C LEU A 305 -35.10 -3.43 -24.63
N HIS A 306 -34.75 -4.53 -24.00
CA HIS A 306 -35.78 -5.43 -23.46
C HIS A 306 -36.53 -4.62 -22.43
N VAL A 307 -37.73 -4.16 -22.83
CA VAL A 307 -38.68 -3.52 -21.96
C VAL A 307 -38.99 -4.56 -20.88
N VAL A 308 -38.56 -4.27 -19.65
CA VAL A 308 -38.95 -5.03 -18.47
C VAL A 308 -40.47 -5.01 -18.46
N THR A 309 -41.08 -6.19 -18.55
CA THR A 309 -42.54 -6.37 -18.53
C THR A 309 -43.10 -5.63 -17.33
N PRO A 310 -44.06 -4.71 -17.50
CA PRO A 310 -44.58 -3.97 -16.37
C PRO A 310 -45.19 -4.95 -15.36
N LEU A 311 -44.88 -4.74 -14.08
CA LEU A 311 -45.39 -5.48 -12.95
C LEU A 311 -46.89 -5.71 -13.14
N SER A 312 -47.36 -6.95 -13.00
CA SER A 312 -48.76 -7.29 -13.12
C SER A 312 -49.61 -6.39 -12.20
N LYS A 313 -50.82 -6.03 -12.64
CA LYS A 313 -51.73 -5.18 -11.86
C LYS A 313 -51.95 -5.65 -10.42
N HIS A 314 -51.68 -6.93 -10.11
CA HIS A 314 -51.75 -7.51 -8.76
C HIS A 314 -50.56 -7.10 -7.87
N ALA A 315 -49.35 -6.97 -8.44
CA ALA A 315 -48.15 -6.53 -7.70
C ALA A 315 -48.19 -5.02 -7.39
N ALA A 316 -48.74 -4.21 -8.31
CA ALA A 316 -48.92 -2.78 -8.11
C ALA A 316 -49.97 -2.45 -7.03
N LYS A 317 -50.98 -3.33 -6.82
CA LYS A 317 -51.97 -3.17 -5.77
C LYS A 317 -51.41 -3.46 -4.37
N ARG A 318 -50.51 -4.48 -4.25
CA ARG A 318 -49.88 -4.83 -2.97
C ARG A 318 -48.91 -3.76 -2.46
N ILE A 319 -48.28 -3.01 -3.36
CA ILE A 319 -47.33 -1.93 -2.96
C ILE A 319 -48.10 -0.71 -2.42
N ARG A 320 -49.36 -0.48 -2.87
CA ARG A 320 -50.19 0.61 -2.33
C ARG A 320 -50.82 0.27 -0.96
N GLU A 321 -51.04 -0.99 -0.66
CA GLU A 321 -51.60 -1.44 0.63
C GLU A 321 -50.58 -1.53 1.77
N ILE A 322 -49.30 -1.34 1.51
CA ILE A 322 -48.19 -1.33 2.52
C ILE A 322 -47.75 0.12 2.86
N GLY A 323 -48.30 1.11 2.15
CA GLY A 323 -47.91 2.54 2.30
C GLY A 323 -49.00 3.45 2.90
N GLU A 324 -50.07 2.88 3.50
CA GLU A 324 -51.06 3.57 4.35
C GLU A 324 -50.89 3.06 5.83
#